data_caff3c278bbe68409728ce52864e776c
#
_entry.id   caff3c278bbe68409728ce52864e776c
#
_cell.length_a   1.000
_cell.length_b   1.000
_cell.length_c   1.000
_cell.angle_alpha   90.00
_cell.angle_beta   90.00
_cell.angle_gamma   90.00
#
_symmetry.space_group_name_H-M   'P 1'
#
loop_
_entity.id
_entity.type
_entity.pdbx_description
1 polymer ?
#
loop_
_entity_poly.entity_id
_entity_poly.type
_entity_poly.pdbx_seq_one_letter_code
_entity_poly.pdbx_strand_id
1 'polypeptide(L)'
;MQVPLGMGGLGGMALTLLPQAARALPARALTFPRDHGSHSELRTEWWYITGHVQAQGRPWGFQLTFFRSRVDATQNLQSAFAAKQLLFAHAAITDVQGQRLLHDQRIARAGFGVAQASEADTSIRLQDWTLARSNTAHSKPDFPLSRYTAQIAGSEFGMDLQFDSTQPVLLQGQQGLSRKGPDAAQASYYYSQPQLTVAGTLTVEGKRMGVSPGSGRAWMDHEWSEALLHPEALGWDWIGMNLRDGSALTAFRLRRADGSALWAGGSLRTPGQPVQVFDAQAVVFTPQRIWASPQSGARYPVQWWVQTPAGAFEVRALLDNQELDSSGSTGAIYWEGLSDLMDSAGQPVGRGYLEMTGYAKPLRL
;
A
#
# COMPACT_ATOMS: atom_id res chain seq x y z
N MET A 1 56.34 -29.93 47.45
CA MET A 1 56.60 -29.57 46.04
C MET A 1 55.24 -29.44 45.36
N GLN A 2 54.70 -28.20 45.33
CA GLN A 2 53.37 -27.90 44.77
C GLN A 2 53.57 -27.24 43.39
N VAL A 3 52.89 -27.76 42.39
CA VAL A 3 52.86 -27.22 41.04
C VAL A 3 51.54 -26.42 40.90
N PRO A 4 51.51 -25.17 40.44
CA PRO A 4 50.29 -24.44 40.18
C PRO A 4 49.74 -24.73 38.75
N LEU A 5 48.45 -25.06 38.64
CA LEU A 5 47.69 -25.14 37.43
C LEU A 5 47.34 -23.70 36.95
N GLY A 6 47.81 -23.35 35.78
CA GLY A 6 47.43 -22.13 35.05
C GLY A 6 46.07 -22.31 34.37
N MET A 7 45.08 -21.47 34.74
CA MET A 7 43.80 -21.33 33.99
C MET A 7 44.01 -20.36 32.84
N GLY A 8 44.04 -20.91 31.61
CA GLY A 8 43.96 -20.10 30.36
C GLY A 8 42.53 -19.70 30.10
N GLY A 9 42.22 -18.41 30.24
CA GLY A 9 40.94 -17.84 29.87
C GLY A 9 40.83 -17.69 28.33
N LEU A 10 39.94 -18.42 27.71
CA LEU A 10 39.50 -18.20 26.32
C LEU A 10 38.56 -16.97 26.29
N GLY A 11 39.12 -15.82 25.95
CA GLY A 11 38.34 -14.62 25.66
C GLY A 11 37.62 -14.79 24.31
N GLY A 12 36.35 -15.16 24.37
CA GLY A 12 35.48 -15.13 23.17
C GLY A 12 35.26 -13.69 22.71
N MET A 13 35.86 -13.29 21.61
CA MET A 13 35.48 -12.08 20.89
C MET A 13 34.06 -12.26 20.33
N ALA A 14 33.07 -11.67 20.96
CA ALA A 14 31.76 -11.49 20.39
C ALA A 14 31.90 -10.46 19.24
N LEU A 15 31.92 -10.93 17.99
CA LEU A 15 31.74 -10.06 16.84
C LEU A 15 30.30 -9.50 16.91
N THR A 16 30.15 -8.30 17.40
CA THR A 16 28.92 -7.52 17.20
C THR A 16 28.84 -7.16 15.73
N LEU A 17 28.03 -7.88 14.96
CA LEU A 17 27.62 -7.48 13.62
C LEU A 17 26.82 -6.18 13.77
N LEU A 18 27.48 -5.05 13.53
CA LEU A 18 26.78 -3.77 13.37
C LEU A 18 25.80 -3.90 12.19
N PRO A 19 24.56 -3.47 12.34
CA PRO A 19 23.62 -3.46 11.23
C PRO A 19 24.23 -2.64 10.09
N GLN A 20 24.34 -3.25 8.92
CA GLN A 20 24.86 -2.58 7.74
C GLN A 20 23.89 -1.45 7.40
N ALA A 21 24.36 -0.19 7.42
CA ALA A 21 23.52 0.96 7.07
C ALA A 21 22.92 0.74 5.67
N ALA A 22 21.62 0.89 5.55
CA ALA A 22 20.95 0.78 4.27
C ALA A 22 21.52 1.81 3.29
N ARG A 23 21.86 1.37 2.08
CA ARG A 23 22.36 2.27 1.05
C ARG A 23 21.19 3.02 0.41
N ALA A 24 21.43 4.28 0.04
CA ALA A 24 20.46 5.05 -0.74
C ALA A 24 20.15 4.33 -2.06
N LEU A 25 18.86 4.28 -2.40
CA LEU A 25 18.45 3.75 -3.70
C LEU A 25 18.97 4.68 -4.81
N PRO A 26 19.61 4.14 -5.87
CA PRO A 26 20.08 4.93 -6.99
C PRO A 26 18.89 5.52 -7.76
N ALA A 27 19.02 6.75 -8.24
CA ALA A 27 18.07 7.29 -9.21
C ALA A 27 18.17 6.49 -10.51
N ARG A 28 17.05 5.97 -11.00
CA ARG A 28 16.96 5.26 -12.29
C ARG A 28 15.60 5.51 -12.95
N ALA A 29 15.55 5.42 -14.26
CA ALA A 29 14.27 5.36 -14.96
C ALA A 29 13.60 4.00 -14.68
N LEU A 30 12.29 4.02 -14.44
CA LEU A 30 11.49 2.79 -14.38
C LEU A 30 11.25 2.28 -15.81
N THR A 31 11.35 0.96 -15.99
CA THR A 31 11.25 0.29 -17.29
C THR A 31 10.09 -0.70 -17.29
N PHE A 32 9.07 -0.42 -18.08
CA PHE A 32 7.90 -1.27 -18.19
C PHE A 32 7.98 -2.20 -19.40
N PRO A 33 7.49 -3.48 -19.29
CA PRO A 33 6.71 -4.03 -18.18
C PRO A 33 7.52 -4.54 -16.99
N ARG A 34 8.88 -4.59 -17.03
CA ARG A 34 9.71 -5.17 -15.96
C ARG A 34 9.36 -4.61 -14.57
N ASP A 35 9.23 -3.30 -14.45
CA ASP A 35 8.95 -2.65 -13.19
C ASP A 35 7.45 -2.69 -12.77
N HIS A 36 6.61 -3.46 -13.49
CA HIS A 36 5.33 -3.96 -12.98
C HIS A 36 5.50 -5.26 -12.18
N GLY A 37 6.59 -5.99 -12.43
CA GLY A 37 6.92 -7.24 -11.74
C GLY A 37 7.60 -7.05 -10.40
N SER A 38 7.95 -8.16 -9.76
CA SER A 38 8.56 -8.17 -8.43
C SER A 38 10.04 -7.79 -8.46
N HIS A 39 10.51 -7.14 -7.39
CA HIS A 39 11.88 -6.70 -7.14
C HIS A 39 12.44 -7.46 -5.94
N SER A 40 12.66 -8.77 -6.14
CA SER A 40 13.01 -9.72 -5.08
C SER A 40 14.33 -9.42 -4.37
N GLU A 41 15.19 -8.61 -4.99
CA GLU A 41 16.45 -8.11 -4.43
C GLU A 41 16.28 -7.06 -3.32
N LEU A 42 15.13 -6.36 -3.28
CA LEU A 42 14.84 -5.37 -2.24
C LEU A 42 14.00 -5.99 -1.11
N ARG A 43 14.01 -5.35 0.04
CA ARG A 43 13.46 -5.91 1.28
C ARG A 43 11.95 -6.00 1.29
N THR A 44 11.25 -4.92 0.90
CA THR A 44 9.79 -4.83 0.95
C THR A 44 9.21 -4.35 -0.37
N GLU A 45 8.02 -4.83 -0.70
CA GLU A 45 7.31 -4.49 -1.92
C GLU A 45 5.82 -4.74 -1.75
N TRP A 46 4.98 -3.90 -2.38
CA TRP A 46 3.54 -4.13 -2.40
C TRP A 46 2.87 -3.64 -3.68
N TRP A 47 1.81 -4.33 -4.05
CA TRP A 47 0.83 -3.99 -5.07
C TRP A 47 -0.49 -3.76 -4.35
N TYR A 48 -0.93 -2.52 -4.30
CA TYR A 48 -2.07 -2.06 -3.54
C TYR A 48 -3.13 -1.53 -4.49
N ILE A 49 -4.35 -2.06 -4.43
CA ILE A 49 -5.47 -1.57 -5.25
C ILE A 49 -6.65 -1.28 -4.33
N THR A 50 -7.15 -0.06 -4.39
CA THR A 50 -8.34 0.37 -3.67
C THR A 50 -9.31 1.05 -4.60
N GLY A 51 -10.58 1.03 -4.22
CA GLY A 51 -11.57 1.68 -5.05
C GLY A 51 -13.00 1.55 -4.54
N HIS A 52 -13.91 2.01 -5.37
CA HIS A 52 -15.34 1.93 -5.11
C HIS A 52 -16.11 1.54 -6.35
N VAL A 53 -17.27 0.94 -6.15
CA VAL A 53 -18.20 0.55 -7.20
C VAL A 53 -19.64 0.71 -6.75
N GLN A 54 -20.57 0.71 -7.72
CA GLN A 54 -21.97 0.43 -7.47
C GLN A 54 -22.26 -1.02 -7.87
N ALA A 55 -22.92 -1.77 -7.00
CA ALA A 55 -23.43 -3.10 -7.31
C ALA A 55 -24.81 -3.26 -6.69
N GLN A 56 -25.81 -3.68 -7.50
CA GLN A 56 -27.22 -3.74 -7.11
C GLN A 56 -27.77 -2.40 -6.54
N GLY A 57 -27.36 -1.27 -7.13
CA GLY A 57 -27.81 0.06 -6.69
C GLY A 57 -27.22 0.54 -5.36
N ARG A 58 -26.25 -0.18 -4.78
CA ARG A 58 -25.61 0.13 -3.49
C ARG A 58 -24.13 0.47 -3.69
N PRO A 59 -23.58 1.44 -2.93
CA PRO A 59 -22.17 1.75 -2.95
C PRO A 59 -21.36 0.73 -2.12
N TRP A 60 -20.22 0.31 -2.69
CA TRP A 60 -19.25 -0.59 -2.07
C TRP A 60 -17.86 -0.02 -2.20
N GLY A 61 -17.07 -0.14 -1.14
CA GLY A 61 -15.63 0.04 -1.19
C GLY A 61 -14.93 -1.32 -1.28
N PHE A 62 -13.73 -1.32 -1.80
CA PHE A 62 -12.87 -2.51 -1.80
C PHE A 62 -11.41 -2.12 -1.68
N GLN A 63 -10.63 -3.02 -1.10
CA GLN A 63 -9.19 -2.95 -0.98
C GLN A 63 -8.62 -4.35 -1.21
N LEU A 64 -7.51 -4.43 -1.92
CA LEU A 64 -6.67 -5.62 -1.99
C LEU A 64 -5.21 -5.20 -2.08
N THR A 65 -4.37 -5.86 -1.29
CA THR A 65 -2.93 -5.61 -1.27
C THR A 65 -2.19 -6.93 -1.26
N PHE A 66 -1.25 -7.07 -2.18
CA PHE A 66 -0.26 -8.14 -2.15
C PHE A 66 1.07 -7.55 -1.72
N PHE A 67 1.72 -8.19 -0.78
CA PHE A 67 3.01 -7.80 -0.26
C PHE A 67 4.03 -8.90 -0.50
N ARG A 68 5.28 -8.49 -0.67
CA ARG A 68 6.44 -9.38 -0.67
C ARG A 68 7.48 -8.84 0.30
N SER A 69 8.06 -9.73 1.08
CA SER A 69 9.17 -9.39 1.98
C SER A 69 10.32 -10.39 1.80
N ARG A 70 11.54 -9.87 1.64
CA ARG A 70 12.78 -10.66 1.66
C ARG A 70 13.13 -11.00 3.11
N VAL A 71 13.41 -12.27 3.35
CA VAL A 71 13.83 -12.76 4.68
C VAL A 71 15.35 -12.87 4.71
N ASP A 72 16.02 -11.84 5.21
CA ASP A 72 17.49 -11.73 5.16
C ASP A 72 18.20 -12.90 5.88
N ALA A 73 17.65 -13.36 7.00
CA ALA A 73 18.22 -14.45 7.79
C ALA A 73 18.33 -15.79 7.03
N THR A 74 17.57 -15.96 5.96
CA THR A 74 17.51 -17.24 5.21
C THR A 74 18.13 -17.18 3.81
N GLN A 75 18.62 -16.01 3.37
CA GLN A 75 19.13 -15.85 2.01
C GLN A 75 20.29 -16.80 1.69
N ASN A 76 21.19 -17.05 2.63
CA ASN A 76 22.37 -17.90 2.46
C ASN A 76 22.08 -19.40 2.68
N LEU A 77 20.86 -19.77 3.08
CA LEU A 77 20.51 -21.19 3.27
C LEU A 77 20.34 -21.89 1.93
N GLN A 78 20.95 -23.08 1.79
CA GLN A 78 20.87 -23.88 0.56
C GLN A 78 19.62 -24.79 0.50
N SER A 79 18.89 -24.90 1.61
CA SER A 79 17.69 -25.72 1.67
C SER A 79 16.59 -25.18 0.75
N ALA A 80 15.97 -26.03 -0.04
CA ALA A 80 14.76 -25.70 -0.81
C ALA A 80 13.58 -25.30 0.09
N PHE A 81 13.65 -25.63 1.38
CA PHE A 81 12.66 -25.23 2.37
C PHE A 81 12.94 -23.87 3.03
N ALA A 82 14.07 -23.21 2.71
CA ALA A 82 14.34 -21.87 3.23
C ALA A 82 13.31 -20.85 2.72
N ALA A 83 12.68 -20.13 3.65
CA ALA A 83 11.73 -19.08 3.32
C ALA A 83 12.47 -17.80 2.92
N LYS A 84 13.03 -17.75 1.69
CA LYS A 84 13.79 -16.59 1.20
C LYS A 84 12.92 -15.37 0.93
N GLN A 85 11.67 -15.60 0.51
CA GLN A 85 10.66 -14.58 0.29
C GLN A 85 9.36 -15.02 0.97
N LEU A 86 8.69 -14.07 1.62
CA LEU A 86 7.33 -14.20 2.12
C LEU A 86 6.40 -13.40 1.24
N LEU A 87 5.25 -13.98 0.91
CA LEU A 87 4.13 -13.27 0.32
C LEU A 87 2.98 -13.25 1.32
N PHE A 88 2.37 -12.12 1.47
CA PHE A 88 1.14 -11.96 2.24
C PHE A 88 0.19 -11.04 1.49
N ALA A 89 -1.09 -11.18 1.77
CA ALA A 89 -2.12 -10.37 1.14
C ALA A 89 -3.24 -10.07 2.12
N HIS A 90 -3.77 -8.87 1.97
CA HIS A 90 -4.97 -8.42 2.67
C HIS A 90 -6.02 -8.05 1.63
N ALA A 91 -7.28 -8.32 1.94
CA ALA A 91 -8.39 -7.88 1.12
C ALA A 91 -9.58 -7.51 2.01
N ALA A 92 -10.31 -6.48 1.60
CA ALA A 92 -11.49 -6.04 2.32
C ALA A 92 -12.58 -5.52 1.38
N ILE A 93 -13.82 -5.65 1.81
CA ILE A 93 -14.99 -5.00 1.22
C ILE A 93 -15.67 -4.13 2.27
N THR A 94 -15.89 -2.86 1.95
CA THR A 94 -16.69 -1.93 2.75
C THR A 94 -18.12 -1.93 2.24
N ASP A 95 -19.05 -2.47 3.02
CA ASP A 95 -20.49 -2.30 2.81
C ASP A 95 -20.92 -0.96 3.42
N VAL A 96 -20.94 0.08 2.61
CA VAL A 96 -21.27 1.44 3.07
C VAL A 96 -22.67 1.53 3.63
N GLN A 97 -23.64 0.86 3.00
CA GLN A 97 -25.04 0.88 3.45
C GLN A 97 -25.25 -0.04 4.66
N GLY A 98 -24.59 -1.20 4.69
CA GLY A 98 -24.64 -2.14 5.82
C GLY A 98 -23.77 -1.73 7.00
N GLN A 99 -22.99 -0.63 6.89
CA GLN A 99 -22.11 -0.07 7.93
C GLN A 99 -21.14 -1.10 8.49
N ARG A 100 -20.51 -1.88 7.60
CA ARG A 100 -19.57 -2.94 8.01
C ARG A 100 -18.40 -3.10 7.04
N LEU A 101 -17.28 -3.52 7.59
CA LEU A 101 -16.10 -3.96 6.85
C LEU A 101 -15.99 -5.48 6.96
N LEU A 102 -15.83 -6.15 5.83
CA LEU A 102 -15.45 -7.56 5.75
C LEU A 102 -14.00 -7.62 5.28
N HIS A 103 -13.14 -8.35 5.96
CA HIS A 103 -11.74 -8.49 5.56
C HIS A 103 -11.22 -9.90 5.78
N ASP A 104 -10.17 -10.25 5.04
CA ASP A 104 -9.47 -11.53 5.15
C ASP A 104 -8.00 -11.34 4.78
N GLN A 105 -7.15 -12.30 5.14
CA GLN A 105 -5.71 -12.22 4.96
C GLN A 105 -5.12 -13.58 4.61
N ARG A 106 -4.00 -13.57 3.88
CA ARG A 106 -3.22 -14.77 3.54
C ARG A 106 -1.74 -14.51 3.77
N ILE A 107 -1.02 -15.55 4.13
CA ILE A 107 0.44 -15.54 4.20
C ILE A 107 0.99 -16.90 3.77
N ALA A 108 2.06 -16.89 2.98
CA ALA A 108 2.84 -18.08 2.68
C ALA A 108 4.28 -17.70 2.30
N ARG A 109 5.21 -18.63 2.50
CA ARG A 109 6.53 -18.53 1.86
C ARG A 109 6.42 -18.77 0.35
N ALA A 110 7.25 -18.06 -0.42
CA ALA A 110 7.32 -18.29 -1.85
C ALA A 110 7.80 -19.72 -2.20
N GLY A 111 7.29 -20.25 -3.28
CA GLY A 111 7.65 -21.57 -3.81
C GLY A 111 6.56 -22.63 -3.62
N PHE A 112 6.89 -23.85 -4.06
CA PHE A 112 6.05 -25.06 -3.99
C PHE A 112 4.67 -24.91 -4.65
N GLY A 113 4.52 -23.97 -5.57
CA GLY A 113 3.25 -23.69 -6.20
C GLY A 113 2.21 -23.00 -5.28
N VAL A 114 2.58 -22.65 -4.03
CA VAL A 114 1.67 -22.02 -3.06
C VAL A 114 1.65 -20.50 -3.19
N ALA A 115 2.83 -19.90 -3.30
CA ALA A 115 2.97 -18.45 -3.45
C ALA A 115 4.09 -18.11 -4.43
N GLN A 116 3.85 -17.14 -5.31
CA GLN A 116 4.82 -16.63 -6.27
C GLN A 116 4.49 -15.20 -6.70
N ALA A 117 5.52 -14.44 -7.05
CA ALA A 117 5.43 -13.15 -7.72
C ALA A 117 6.45 -13.13 -8.86
N SER A 118 5.98 -12.87 -10.07
CA SER A 118 6.84 -12.81 -11.27
C SER A 118 7.67 -11.53 -11.29
N GLU A 119 8.90 -11.61 -11.74
CA GLU A 119 9.77 -10.44 -11.94
C GLU A 119 9.56 -9.77 -13.31
N ALA A 120 8.95 -10.44 -14.27
CA ALA A 120 8.80 -9.91 -15.63
C ALA A 120 7.64 -8.91 -15.79
N ASP A 121 6.56 -9.13 -15.08
CA ASP A 121 5.33 -8.32 -15.05
C ASP A 121 4.51 -8.71 -13.82
N THR A 122 3.48 -7.94 -13.45
CA THR A 122 2.58 -8.33 -12.36
C THR A 122 1.90 -9.65 -12.66
N SER A 123 2.32 -10.69 -11.99
CA SER A 123 1.68 -12.00 -11.96
C SER A 123 1.96 -12.61 -10.59
N ILE A 124 0.98 -12.48 -9.71
CA ILE A 124 1.09 -12.85 -8.31
C ILE A 124 0.05 -13.90 -8.01
N ARG A 125 0.46 -14.94 -7.32
CA ARG A 125 -0.43 -15.94 -6.74
C ARG A 125 -0.04 -16.19 -5.29
N LEU A 126 -1.05 -16.19 -4.43
CA LEU A 126 -0.93 -16.56 -3.02
C LEU A 126 -2.10 -17.47 -2.68
N GLN A 127 -1.85 -18.79 -2.66
CA GLN A 127 -2.88 -19.82 -2.58
C GLN A 127 -3.87 -19.69 -3.76
N ASP A 128 -5.13 -19.39 -3.49
CA ASP A 128 -6.22 -19.14 -4.43
C ASP A 128 -6.44 -17.66 -4.79
N TRP A 129 -5.68 -16.74 -4.15
CA TRP A 129 -5.74 -15.32 -4.48
C TRP A 129 -4.74 -14.98 -5.59
N THR A 130 -5.19 -14.19 -6.55
CA THR A 130 -4.33 -13.81 -7.70
C THR A 130 -4.49 -12.34 -8.04
N LEU A 131 -3.38 -11.77 -8.56
CA LEU A 131 -3.34 -10.47 -9.23
C LEU A 131 -2.45 -10.61 -10.46
N ALA A 132 -2.98 -10.31 -11.64
CA ALA A 132 -2.24 -10.37 -12.89
C ALA A 132 -2.46 -9.12 -13.73
N ARG A 133 -1.43 -8.73 -14.49
CA ARG A 133 -1.47 -7.62 -15.42
C ARG A 133 -1.34 -8.10 -16.86
N SER A 134 -1.98 -7.39 -17.75
CA SER A 134 -1.77 -7.47 -19.20
C SER A 134 -1.92 -6.07 -19.83
N ASN A 135 -1.55 -5.92 -21.08
CA ASN A 135 -1.89 -4.69 -21.81
C ASN A 135 -3.38 -4.70 -22.16
N THR A 136 -4.02 -3.52 -22.16
CA THR A 136 -5.38 -3.39 -22.68
C THR A 136 -5.38 -3.48 -24.22
N ALA A 137 -6.52 -3.76 -24.81
CA ALA A 137 -6.68 -3.73 -26.28
C ALA A 137 -6.42 -2.33 -26.90
N HIS A 138 -6.52 -1.28 -26.11
CA HIS A 138 -6.27 0.11 -26.50
C HIS A 138 -4.86 0.60 -26.18
N SER A 139 -4.00 -0.28 -25.65
CA SER A 139 -2.60 0.02 -25.35
C SER A 139 -1.84 0.27 -26.66
N LYS A 140 -1.02 1.35 -26.66
CA LYS A 140 -0.12 1.69 -27.78
C LYS A 140 1.32 1.69 -27.28
N PRO A 141 2.33 1.50 -28.15
CA PRO A 141 3.72 1.51 -27.74
C PRO A 141 4.15 2.80 -27.01
N ASP A 142 3.66 3.95 -27.48
CA ASP A 142 3.92 5.28 -26.92
C ASP A 142 2.93 5.68 -25.80
N PHE A 143 1.88 4.89 -25.59
CA PHE A 143 0.87 5.09 -24.56
C PHE A 143 0.40 3.73 -24.00
N PRO A 144 1.24 3.04 -23.23
CA PRO A 144 0.91 1.72 -22.69
C PRO A 144 -0.17 1.83 -21.62
N LEU A 145 -1.26 1.09 -21.82
CA LEU A 145 -2.35 0.97 -20.85
C LEU A 145 -2.42 -0.43 -20.29
N SER A 146 -2.63 -0.49 -18.97
CA SER A 146 -2.65 -1.73 -18.21
C SER A 146 -4.07 -2.21 -17.93
N ARG A 147 -4.25 -3.52 -17.95
CA ARG A 147 -5.39 -4.23 -17.38
C ARG A 147 -4.90 -5.08 -16.23
N TYR A 148 -5.43 -4.88 -15.05
CA TYR A 148 -5.25 -5.79 -13.93
C TYR A 148 -6.48 -6.66 -13.75
N THR A 149 -6.27 -7.93 -13.40
CA THR A 149 -7.33 -8.85 -13.01
C THR A 149 -7.01 -9.42 -11.63
N ALA A 150 -7.98 -9.36 -10.72
CA ALA A 150 -7.83 -9.88 -9.37
C ALA A 150 -8.92 -10.90 -9.07
N GLN A 151 -8.54 -12.03 -8.51
CA GLN A 151 -9.44 -13.04 -7.97
C GLN A 151 -9.11 -13.25 -6.51
N ILE A 152 -10.06 -12.93 -5.64
CA ILE A 152 -9.96 -13.00 -4.19
C ILE A 152 -11.12 -13.83 -3.67
N ALA A 153 -10.81 -14.89 -2.93
CA ALA A 153 -11.78 -15.73 -2.26
C ALA A 153 -11.57 -15.64 -0.74
N GLY A 154 -12.26 -14.71 -0.10
CA GLY A 154 -12.31 -14.60 1.35
C GLY A 154 -13.35 -15.51 1.98
N SER A 155 -13.38 -15.59 3.31
CA SER A 155 -14.31 -16.44 4.06
C SER A 155 -15.77 -15.99 3.94
N GLU A 156 -16.03 -14.68 3.91
CA GLU A 156 -17.36 -14.08 3.87
C GLU A 156 -17.62 -13.26 2.61
N PHE A 157 -16.58 -13.04 1.80
CA PHE A 157 -16.66 -12.25 0.57
C PHE A 157 -15.73 -12.77 -0.51
N GLY A 158 -15.97 -12.32 -1.75
CA GLY A 158 -15.09 -12.57 -2.89
C GLY A 158 -15.08 -11.38 -3.84
N MET A 159 -13.98 -11.24 -4.57
CA MET A 159 -13.81 -10.26 -5.64
C MET A 159 -13.29 -10.97 -6.89
N ASP A 160 -13.97 -10.77 -8.00
CA ASP A 160 -13.51 -11.14 -9.34
C ASP A 160 -13.57 -9.85 -10.17
N LEU A 161 -12.50 -9.06 -10.10
CA LEU A 161 -12.47 -7.68 -10.59
C LEU A 161 -11.42 -7.49 -11.67
N GLN A 162 -11.77 -6.64 -12.62
CA GLN A 162 -10.89 -6.14 -13.66
C GLN A 162 -10.75 -4.62 -13.52
N PHE A 163 -9.52 -4.14 -13.66
CA PHE A 163 -9.15 -2.73 -13.58
C PHE A 163 -8.42 -2.31 -14.83
N ASP A 164 -9.00 -1.39 -15.61
CA ASP A 164 -8.38 -0.88 -16.83
C ASP A 164 -7.88 0.54 -16.60
N SER A 165 -6.60 0.77 -16.87
CA SER A 165 -6.04 2.12 -16.80
C SER A 165 -6.59 2.99 -17.92
N THR A 166 -6.90 4.22 -17.58
CA THR A 166 -7.42 5.26 -18.50
C THR A 166 -6.38 6.35 -18.76
N GLN A 167 -5.28 6.31 -18.02
CA GLN A 167 -4.23 7.33 -18.02
C GLN A 167 -2.87 6.63 -17.91
N PRO A 168 -1.76 7.29 -18.30
CA PRO A 168 -0.43 6.73 -18.12
C PRO A 168 -0.08 6.49 -16.65
N VAL A 169 0.95 5.69 -16.43
CA VAL A 169 1.57 5.53 -15.10
C VAL A 169 1.92 6.90 -14.52
N LEU A 170 1.63 7.12 -13.24
CA LEU A 170 2.01 8.30 -12.47
C LEU A 170 3.24 7.96 -11.63
N LEU A 171 4.40 8.46 -12.06
CA LEU A 171 5.64 8.29 -11.30
C LEU A 171 5.63 9.22 -10.08
N GLN A 172 5.79 8.67 -8.89
CA GLN A 172 5.78 9.42 -7.65
C GLN A 172 7.18 9.99 -7.32
N GLY A 173 7.22 11.10 -6.58
CA GLY A 173 8.48 11.76 -6.22
C GLY A 173 9.26 12.23 -7.45
N GLN A 174 10.57 12.04 -7.42
CA GLN A 174 11.46 12.39 -8.53
C GLN A 174 11.52 11.24 -9.53
N GLN A 175 10.68 11.26 -10.57
CA GLN A 175 10.63 10.25 -11.65
C GLN A 175 10.53 8.81 -11.13
N GLY A 176 9.73 8.60 -10.08
CA GLY A 176 9.54 7.29 -9.46
C GLY A 176 10.42 7.01 -8.25
N LEU A 177 11.37 7.87 -7.89
CA LEU A 177 12.13 7.80 -6.64
C LEU A 177 11.45 8.70 -5.60
N SER A 178 10.75 8.10 -4.64
CA SER A 178 9.98 8.77 -3.60
C SER A 178 10.73 8.74 -2.26
N ARG A 179 11.05 9.90 -1.72
CA ARG A 179 11.67 10.04 -0.39
C ARG A 179 10.64 9.76 0.70
N LYS A 180 11.08 9.03 1.74
CA LYS A 180 10.25 8.64 2.91
C LYS A 180 10.85 9.12 4.23
N GLY A 181 11.89 9.95 4.17
CA GLY A 181 12.53 10.48 5.37
C GLY A 181 13.69 11.41 5.06
N PRO A 182 14.30 11.99 6.11
CA PRO A 182 15.44 12.91 5.98
C PRO A 182 16.70 12.23 5.46
N ASP A 183 16.91 10.93 5.75
CA ASP A 183 18.03 10.17 5.22
C ASP A 183 17.75 9.73 3.77
N ALA A 184 18.77 9.84 2.90
CA ALA A 184 18.68 9.43 1.50
C ALA A 184 18.37 7.93 1.32
N ALA A 185 18.75 7.09 2.28
CA ALA A 185 18.42 5.67 2.28
C ALA A 185 16.93 5.41 2.47
N GLN A 186 16.19 6.35 3.07
CA GLN A 186 14.74 6.24 3.28
C GLN A 186 13.99 6.69 2.03
N ALA A 187 13.94 5.81 1.07
CA ALA A 187 13.30 6.04 -0.21
C ALA A 187 12.73 4.73 -0.76
N SER A 188 11.80 4.86 -1.68
CA SER A 188 11.24 3.76 -2.44
C SER A 188 11.23 4.10 -3.92
N TYR A 189 11.22 3.08 -4.78
CA TYR A 189 10.67 3.25 -6.11
C TYR A 189 9.16 3.12 -6.01
N TYR A 190 8.44 4.05 -6.61
CA TYR A 190 7.00 4.16 -6.41
C TYR A 190 6.31 4.75 -7.64
N TYR A 191 5.31 4.06 -8.11
CA TYR A 191 4.38 4.60 -9.11
C TYR A 191 2.94 4.26 -8.77
N SER A 192 2.02 5.08 -9.28
CA SER A 192 0.58 4.88 -9.15
C SER A 192 -0.08 4.73 -10.52
N GLN A 193 -1.22 4.06 -10.55
CA GLN A 193 -2.18 4.09 -11.66
C GLN A 193 -3.55 4.49 -11.10
N PRO A 194 -3.82 5.79 -11.04
CA PRO A 194 -5.12 6.29 -10.61
C PRO A 194 -6.15 6.23 -11.74
N GLN A 195 -7.40 6.55 -11.41
CA GLN A 195 -8.52 6.62 -12.36
C GLN A 195 -8.78 5.31 -13.12
N LEU A 196 -8.42 4.16 -12.53
CA LEU A 196 -8.73 2.86 -13.13
C LEU A 196 -10.25 2.69 -13.21
N THR A 197 -10.78 2.26 -14.36
CA THR A 197 -12.17 1.80 -14.44
C THR A 197 -12.28 0.40 -13.83
N VAL A 198 -13.44 0.08 -13.27
CA VAL A 198 -13.66 -1.20 -12.58
C VAL A 198 -14.82 -1.93 -13.21
N ALA A 199 -14.63 -3.21 -13.49
CA ALA A 199 -15.65 -4.14 -13.94
C ALA A 199 -15.53 -5.47 -13.18
N GLY A 200 -16.53 -6.32 -13.25
CA GLY A 200 -16.50 -7.64 -12.64
C GLY A 200 -17.61 -7.90 -11.63
N THR A 201 -17.28 -8.62 -10.57
CA THR A 201 -18.27 -9.13 -9.61
C THR A 201 -17.72 -9.05 -8.19
N LEU A 202 -18.56 -8.60 -7.26
CA LEU A 202 -18.40 -8.80 -5.83
C LEU A 202 -19.28 -9.98 -5.37
N THR A 203 -18.80 -10.74 -4.42
CA THR A 203 -19.60 -11.76 -3.71
C THR A 203 -19.59 -11.41 -2.22
N VAL A 204 -20.73 -11.32 -1.59
CA VAL A 204 -20.87 -11.06 -0.15
C VAL A 204 -21.90 -12.04 0.40
N GLU A 205 -21.53 -12.79 1.44
CA GLU A 205 -22.39 -13.81 2.06
C GLU A 205 -22.99 -14.77 1.00
N GLY A 206 -22.17 -15.20 0.05
CA GLY A 206 -22.57 -16.10 -1.05
C GLY A 206 -23.41 -15.44 -2.16
N LYS A 207 -23.81 -14.19 -2.01
CA LYS A 207 -24.56 -13.46 -3.03
C LYS A 207 -23.63 -12.77 -4.02
N ARG A 208 -23.68 -13.18 -5.27
CA ARG A 208 -22.90 -12.60 -6.36
C ARG A 208 -23.59 -11.35 -6.92
N MET A 209 -22.83 -10.27 -7.09
CA MET A 209 -23.33 -8.96 -7.52
C MET A 209 -22.42 -8.39 -8.61
N GLY A 210 -22.96 -8.17 -9.81
CA GLY A 210 -22.22 -7.51 -10.89
C GLY A 210 -21.98 -6.03 -10.60
N VAL A 211 -20.78 -5.57 -10.90
CA VAL A 211 -20.44 -4.14 -10.87
C VAL A 211 -21.24 -3.43 -11.96
N SER A 212 -21.91 -2.34 -11.62
CA SER A 212 -22.66 -1.52 -12.57
C SER A 212 -21.67 -0.83 -13.54
N PRO A 213 -21.86 -0.93 -14.85
CA PRO A 213 -20.93 -0.37 -15.82
C PRO A 213 -20.65 1.12 -15.59
N GLY A 214 -19.36 1.50 -15.63
CA GLY A 214 -18.92 2.89 -15.47
C GLY A 214 -19.02 3.48 -14.06
N SER A 215 -19.54 2.73 -13.09
CA SER A 215 -19.79 3.23 -11.73
C SER A 215 -18.53 3.22 -10.84
N GLY A 216 -17.52 2.45 -11.20
CA GLY A 216 -16.33 2.21 -10.38
C GLY A 216 -15.15 3.06 -10.78
N ARG A 217 -14.37 3.44 -9.76
CA ARG A 217 -13.02 3.99 -9.90
C ARG A 217 -12.11 3.34 -8.89
N ALA A 218 -10.88 3.03 -9.35
CA ALA A 218 -9.85 2.48 -8.49
C ALA A 218 -8.54 3.26 -8.61
N TRP A 219 -7.71 3.10 -7.60
CA TRP A 219 -6.34 3.54 -7.49
C TRP A 219 -5.46 2.31 -7.32
N MET A 220 -4.31 2.27 -7.99
CA MET A 220 -3.30 1.23 -7.80
C MET A 220 -1.96 1.87 -7.47
N ASP A 221 -1.28 1.35 -6.46
CA ASP A 221 0.10 1.66 -6.12
C ASP A 221 0.97 0.42 -6.25
N HIS A 222 2.18 0.61 -6.79
CA HIS A 222 3.25 -0.36 -6.71
C HIS A 222 4.48 0.35 -6.16
N GLU A 223 4.98 -0.16 -5.05
CA GLU A 223 6.08 0.46 -4.33
C GLU A 223 7.02 -0.60 -3.77
N TRP A 224 8.34 -0.36 -3.88
CA TRP A 224 9.37 -1.26 -3.37
C TRP A 224 10.55 -0.51 -2.80
N SER A 225 11.14 -1.05 -1.71
CA SER A 225 12.16 -0.38 -0.93
C SER A 225 13.09 -1.35 -0.21
N GLU A 226 14.34 -0.90 0.05
CA GLU A 226 15.24 -1.57 0.98
C GLU A 226 15.05 -1.04 2.41
N ALA A 227 14.77 0.26 2.59
CA ALA A 227 14.61 0.90 3.88
C ALA A 227 13.56 2.00 3.78
N LEU A 228 12.32 1.67 4.08
CA LEU A 228 11.20 2.61 3.97
C LEU A 228 11.06 3.50 5.19
N LEU A 229 11.07 2.90 6.38
CA LEU A 229 10.74 3.61 7.62
C LEU A 229 11.98 4.10 8.36
N HIS A 230 11.94 5.36 8.77
CA HIS A 230 12.88 5.91 9.75
C HIS A 230 12.61 5.30 11.14
N PRO A 231 13.64 5.06 11.97
CA PRO A 231 13.46 4.51 13.32
C PRO A 231 12.48 5.29 14.23
N GLU A 232 12.38 6.61 14.04
CA GLU A 232 11.44 7.46 14.79
C GLU A 232 9.99 7.41 14.24
N ALA A 233 9.77 6.84 13.06
CA ALA A 233 8.43 6.75 12.49
C ALA A 233 7.64 5.62 13.15
N LEU A 234 6.47 5.92 13.70
CA LEU A 234 5.55 4.91 14.20
C LEU A 234 4.68 4.31 13.10
N GLY A 235 4.46 5.04 12.03
CA GLY A 235 3.60 4.68 10.91
C GLY A 235 3.37 5.88 9.99
N TRP A 236 2.40 5.76 9.12
CA TRP A 236 2.03 6.82 8.17
C TRP A 236 0.52 7.09 8.15
N ASP A 237 0.19 8.25 7.63
CA ASP A 237 -1.13 8.60 7.11
C ASP A 237 -0.97 8.86 5.61
N TRP A 238 -1.80 8.25 4.79
CA TRP A 238 -1.75 8.32 3.33
C TRP A 238 -3.14 8.50 2.75
N ILE A 239 -3.24 9.25 1.66
CA ILE A 239 -4.45 9.34 0.84
C ILE A 239 -4.13 9.13 -0.65
N GLY A 240 -5.01 8.41 -1.35
CA GLY A 240 -5.06 8.32 -2.81
C GLY A 240 -6.47 8.61 -3.30
N MET A 241 -6.64 9.74 -3.99
CA MET A 241 -7.94 10.28 -4.34
C MET A 241 -8.09 10.44 -5.86
N ASN A 242 -9.15 9.84 -6.40
CA ASN A 242 -9.59 10.06 -7.76
C ASN A 242 -10.58 11.22 -7.79
N LEU A 243 -10.22 12.34 -8.43
CA LEU A 243 -11.07 13.50 -8.54
C LEU A 243 -12.06 13.35 -9.72
N ARG A 244 -13.18 14.04 -9.63
CA ARG A 244 -14.26 13.97 -10.62
C ARG A 244 -13.88 14.56 -11.98
N ASP A 245 -12.94 15.49 -11.99
CA ASP A 245 -12.39 16.11 -13.22
C ASP A 245 -11.33 15.25 -13.92
N GLY A 246 -11.06 14.05 -13.39
CA GLY A 246 -10.03 13.13 -13.88
C GLY A 246 -8.65 13.37 -13.27
N SER A 247 -8.51 14.37 -12.40
CA SER A 247 -7.28 14.57 -11.64
C SER A 247 -7.05 13.45 -10.62
N ALA A 248 -5.81 13.31 -10.16
CA ALA A 248 -5.38 12.33 -9.18
C ALA A 248 -4.51 13.00 -8.13
N LEU A 249 -4.93 12.94 -6.87
CA LEU A 249 -4.24 13.52 -5.72
C LEU A 249 -3.75 12.40 -4.81
N THR A 250 -2.45 12.40 -4.49
CA THR A 250 -1.93 11.63 -3.36
C THR A 250 -1.19 12.54 -2.41
N ALA A 251 -1.29 12.26 -1.12
CA ALA A 251 -0.51 12.90 -0.08
C ALA A 251 -0.26 11.90 1.05
N PHE A 252 0.91 12.02 1.68
CA PHE A 252 1.26 11.17 2.82
C PHE A 252 2.11 11.93 3.83
N ARG A 253 2.13 11.44 5.05
CA ARG A 253 3.12 11.80 6.06
C ARG A 253 3.55 10.57 6.86
N LEU A 254 4.82 10.50 7.20
CA LEU A 254 5.34 9.60 8.22
C LEU A 254 5.28 10.33 9.57
N ARG A 255 4.84 9.63 10.60
CA ARG A 255 4.45 10.23 11.89
C ARG A 255 5.34 9.73 13.03
N ARG A 256 5.80 10.68 13.86
CA ARG A 256 6.46 10.41 15.15
C ARG A 256 5.46 10.03 16.24
N ALA A 257 5.99 9.62 17.39
CA ALA A 257 5.21 9.24 18.56
C ALA A 257 4.34 10.38 19.13
N ASP A 258 4.79 11.61 19.00
CA ASP A 258 4.06 12.81 19.42
C ASP A 258 2.98 13.27 18.41
N GLY A 259 2.84 12.54 17.30
CA GLY A 259 1.91 12.87 16.22
C GLY A 259 2.45 13.88 15.20
N SER A 260 3.65 14.42 15.40
CA SER A 260 4.29 15.33 14.44
C SER A 260 4.71 14.59 13.17
N ALA A 261 4.76 15.32 12.04
CA ALA A 261 5.28 14.78 10.80
C ALA A 261 6.80 14.65 10.87
N LEU A 262 7.33 13.46 10.60
CA LEU A 262 8.75 13.23 10.37
C LEU A 262 9.13 13.61 8.93
N TRP A 263 8.29 13.21 7.99
CA TRP A 263 8.41 13.46 6.56
C TRP A 263 7.01 13.49 5.94
N ALA A 264 6.85 14.23 4.87
CA ALA A 264 5.60 14.25 4.11
C ALA A 264 5.91 14.35 2.62
N GLY A 265 4.90 14.16 1.78
CA GLY A 265 5.02 14.29 0.34
C GLY A 265 3.70 13.99 -0.35
N GLY A 266 3.75 14.01 -1.67
CA GLY A 266 2.59 13.72 -2.49
C GLY A 266 2.71 14.30 -3.88
N SER A 267 1.63 14.22 -4.62
CA SER A 267 1.54 14.81 -5.97
C SER A 267 0.09 15.07 -6.39
N LEU A 268 -0.08 16.01 -7.30
CA LEU A 268 -1.29 16.18 -8.09
C LEU A 268 -0.97 15.95 -9.56
N ARG A 269 -1.74 15.11 -10.22
CA ARG A 269 -1.82 15.05 -11.68
C ARG A 269 -3.17 15.58 -12.15
N THR A 270 -3.14 16.65 -12.93
CA THR A 270 -4.29 17.16 -13.66
C THR A 270 -4.19 16.70 -15.11
N PRO A 271 -5.28 16.22 -15.76
CA PRO A 271 -5.24 15.83 -17.17
C PRO A 271 -4.65 16.91 -18.07
N GLY A 272 -3.67 16.54 -18.90
CA GLY A 272 -3.03 17.46 -19.83
C GLY A 272 -2.02 18.45 -19.22
N GLN A 273 -1.74 18.35 -17.90
CA GLN A 273 -0.77 19.19 -17.21
C GLN A 273 0.43 18.35 -16.71
N PRO A 274 1.60 18.96 -16.51
CA PRO A 274 2.71 18.32 -15.82
C PRO A 274 2.30 17.91 -14.40
N VAL A 275 2.85 16.81 -13.91
CA VAL A 275 2.64 16.37 -12.53
C VAL A 275 3.27 17.37 -11.58
N GLN A 276 2.49 17.84 -10.61
CA GLN A 276 2.98 18.66 -9.51
C GLN A 276 3.38 17.75 -8.35
N VAL A 277 4.68 17.67 -8.05
CA VAL A 277 5.22 16.95 -6.90
C VAL A 277 5.29 17.89 -5.71
N PHE A 278 4.94 17.41 -4.53
CA PHE A 278 4.90 18.21 -3.30
C PHE A 278 6.12 17.97 -2.45
N ASP A 279 6.74 19.06 -1.98
CA ASP A 279 7.84 19.02 -1.03
C ASP A 279 7.39 18.60 0.37
N ALA A 280 8.33 18.08 1.15
CA ALA A 280 8.05 17.50 2.47
C ALA A 280 7.40 18.47 3.47
N GLN A 281 7.66 19.77 3.35
CA GLN A 281 7.09 20.80 4.23
C GLN A 281 5.78 21.40 3.69
N ALA A 282 5.40 21.07 2.47
CA ALA A 282 4.24 21.64 1.80
C ALA A 282 2.93 20.85 2.03
N VAL A 283 3.02 19.70 2.70
CA VAL A 283 1.88 18.82 2.97
C VAL A 283 1.63 18.76 4.48
N VAL A 284 0.43 19.18 4.91
CA VAL A 284 0.05 19.21 6.32
C VAL A 284 -1.26 18.47 6.52
N PHE A 285 -1.25 17.49 7.42
CA PHE A 285 -2.43 16.75 7.85
C PHE A 285 -2.85 17.24 9.24
N THR A 286 -4.04 17.80 9.36
CA THR A 286 -4.63 18.25 10.62
C THR A 286 -5.82 17.38 10.97
N PRO A 287 -5.77 16.59 12.07
CA PRO A 287 -6.86 15.71 12.46
C PRO A 287 -8.08 16.53 12.88
N GLN A 288 -9.27 16.04 12.51
CA GLN A 288 -10.55 16.62 12.89
C GLN A 288 -11.32 15.66 13.80
N ARG A 289 -12.23 14.90 13.26
CA ARG A 289 -13.02 13.92 14.02
C ARG A 289 -12.23 12.66 14.25
N ILE A 290 -12.23 12.18 15.50
CA ILE A 290 -11.53 10.97 15.93
C ILE A 290 -12.56 9.90 16.29
N TRP A 291 -12.35 8.70 15.77
CA TRP A 291 -13.07 7.50 16.15
C TRP A 291 -12.15 6.59 16.99
N ALA A 292 -12.69 6.07 18.10
CA ALA A 292 -11.98 5.08 18.92
C ALA A 292 -12.46 3.69 18.55
N SER A 293 -11.52 2.83 18.15
CA SER A 293 -11.84 1.44 17.83
C SER A 293 -12.30 0.69 19.08
N PRO A 294 -13.47 0.05 19.04
CA PRO A 294 -13.89 -0.81 20.15
C PRO A 294 -13.07 -2.11 20.23
N GLN A 295 -12.37 -2.48 19.16
CA GLN A 295 -11.61 -3.72 19.04
C GLN A 295 -10.18 -3.56 19.56
N SER A 296 -9.43 -2.57 19.06
CA SER A 296 -8.03 -2.35 19.41
C SER A 296 -7.82 -1.29 20.49
N GLY A 297 -8.82 -0.43 20.72
CA GLY A 297 -8.70 0.78 21.53
C GLY A 297 -7.93 1.92 20.84
N ALA A 298 -7.44 1.72 19.61
CA ALA A 298 -6.74 2.75 18.87
C ALA A 298 -7.67 3.91 18.51
N ARG A 299 -7.11 5.10 18.40
CA ARG A 299 -7.84 6.34 18.13
C ARG A 299 -7.46 6.87 16.75
N TYR A 300 -8.31 6.66 15.77
CA TYR A 300 -8.08 7.04 14.38
C TYR A 300 -8.79 8.35 14.03
N PRO A 301 -8.08 9.35 13.48
CA PRO A 301 -8.73 10.50 12.86
C PRO A 301 -9.41 10.09 11.55
N VAL A 302 -10.71 9.89 11.59
CA VAL A 302 -11.52 9.47 10.44
C VAL A 302 -12.02 10.65 9.60
N GLN A 303 -11.58 11.85 9.95
CA GLN A 303 -11.76 13.09 9.21
C GLN A 303 -10.51 13.94 9.35
N TRP A 304 -10.00 14.45 8.22
CA TRP A 304 -8.77 15.21 8.14
C TRP A 304 -8.97 16.50 7.35
N TRP A 305 -8.26 17.53 7.75
CA TRP A 305 -7.98 18.67 6.91
C TRP A 305 -6.58 18.50 6.34
N VAL A 306 -6.45 18.37 5.00
CA VAL A 306 -5.20 18.15 4.31
C VAL A 306 -4.88 19.36 3.45
N GLN A 307 -3.78 20.04 3.80
CA GLN A 307 -3.25 21.17 3.03
C GLN A 307 -2.13 20.69 2.13
N THR A 308 -2.17 21.09 0.88
CA THR A 308 -1.16 20.78 -0.15
C THR A 308 -0.92 22.01 -1.03
N PRO A 309 0.14 22.05 -1.85
CA PRO A 309 0.31 23.11 -2.86
C PRO A 309 -0.82 23.18 -3.89
N ALA A 310 -1.60 22.10 -4.05
CA ALA A 310 -2.75 22.04 -4.96
C ALA A 310 -4.05 22.60 -4.32
N GLY A 311 -4.02 22.89 -3.03
CA GLY A 311 -5.17 23.39 -2.28
C GLY A 311 -5.35 22.71 -0.94
N ALA A 312 -6.40 23.09 -0.25
CA ALA A 312 -6.80 22.53 1.03
C ALA A 312 -8.09 21.72 0.86
N PHE A 313 -8.10 20.52 1.41
CA PHE A 313 -9.16 19.53 1.23
C PHE A 313 -9.58 18.94 2.58
N GLU A 314 -10.85 18.61 2.72
CA GLU A 314 -11.31 17.76 3.79
C GLU A 314 -11.40 16.32 3.28
N VAL A 315 -10.77 15.38 3.99
CA VAL A 315 -10.92 13.94 3.77
C VAL A 315 -11.85 13.39 4.82
N ARG A 316 -12.94 12.74 4.41
CA ARG A 316 -13.98 12.24 5.30
C ARG A 316 -14.26 10.78 5.03
N ALA A 317 -14.05 9.91 6.03
CA ALA A 317 -14.42 8.51 5.95
C ALA A 317 -15.93 8.32 5.75
N LEU A 318 -16.34 7.40 4.87
CA LEU A 318 -17.73 7.03 4.66
C LEU A 318 -18.26 6.12 5.77
N LEU A 319 -17.36 5.38 6.42
CA LEU A 319 -17.61 4.51 7.55
C LEU A 319 -16.47 4.67 8.55
N ASP A 320 -16.78 4.82 9.84
CA ASP A 320 -15.74 5.00 10.84
C ASP A 320 -14.98 3.71 11.14
N ASN A 321 -15.69 2.60 11.23
CA ASN A 321 -15.10 1.29 11.49
C ASN A 321 -14.60 0.64 10.18
N GLN A 322 -13.41 1.05 9.76
CA GLN A 322 -12.66 0.44 8.65
C GLN A 322 -11.26 -0.01 9.14
N GLU A 323 -11.18 -0.44 10.40
CA GLU A 323 -9.98 -1.03 10.96
C GLU A 323 -9.82 -2.48 10.50
N LEU A 324 -8.60 -2.86 10.11
CA LEU A 324 -8.22 -4.20 9.72
C LEU A 324 -7.27 -4.82 10.76
N ASP A 325 -7.64 -5.96 11.30
CA ASP A 325 -6.74 -6.78 12.13
C ASP A 325 -5.99 -7.76 11.22
N SER A 326 -4.77 -7.39 10.88
CA SER A 326 -3.84 -8.21 10.09
C SER A 326 -2.77 -8.86 10.96
N SER A 327 -3.03 -9.03 12.26
CA SER A 327 -2.09 -9.64 13.21
C SER A 327 -1.72 -11.09 12.85
N GLY A 328 -2.58 -11.81 12.17
CA GLY A 328 -2.33 -13.19 11.69
C GLY A 328 -1.32 -13.29 10.54
N SER A 329 -1.05 -12.21 9.81
CA SER A 329 -0.10 -12.21 8.69
C SER A 329 1.09 -11.27 8.94
N THR A 330 0.84 -9.99 9.17
CA THR A 330 1.88 -8.95 9.33
C THR A 330 2.16 -8.57 10.76
N GLY A 331 1.32 -9.00 11.72
CA GLY A 331 1.36 -8.54 13.10
C GLY A 331 0.80 -7.12 13.30
N ALA A 332 0.29 -6.49 12.25
CA ALA A 332 -0.20 -5.12 12.27
C ALA A 332 -1.72 -5.05 12.44
N ILE A 333 -2.17 -3.97 13.08
CA ILE A 333 -3.55 -3.49 13.04
C ILE A 333 -3.48 -2.08 12.46
N TYR A 334 -4.25 -1.81 11.42
CA TYR A 334 -4.27 -0.52 10.74
C TYR A 334 -5.69 -0.17 10.29
N TRP A 335 -5.90 1.09 9.97
CA TRP A 335 -7.18 1.58 9.46
C TRP A 335 -7.02 1.96 7.99
N GLU A 336 -7.93 1.47 7.17
CA GLU A 336 -7.91 1.73 5.74
C GLU A 336 -9.33 1.80 5.20
N GLY A 337 -9.72 2.99 4.71
CA GLY A 337 -11.12 3.21 4.45
C GLY A 337 -11.47 4.10 3.29
N LEU A 338 -12.58 3.71 2.65
CA LEU A 338 -13.24 4.50 1.63
C LEU A 338 -13.62 5.87 2.18
N SER A 339 -13.17 6.92 1.51
CA SER A 339 -13.29 8.31 1.96
C SER A 339 -13.66 9.24 0.82
N ASP A 340 -14.46 10.25 1.12
CA ASP A 340 -14.75 11.36 0.22
C ASP A 340 -13.71 12.47 0.38
N LEU A 341 -13.38 13.13 -0.72
CA LEU A 341 -12.58 14.34 -0.76
C LEU A 341 -13.50 15.53 -1.03
N MET A 342 -13.50 16.49 -0.09
CA MET A 342 -14.27 17.72 -0.18
C MET A 342 -13.30 18.88 -0.41
N ASP A 343 -13.72 19.87 -1.18
CA ASP A 343 -12.99 21.14 -1.30
C ASP A 343 -13.21 22.06 -0.08
N SER A 344 -12.59 23.23 -0.08
CA SER A 344 -12.71 24.21 0.99
C SER A 344 -14.12 24.82 1.13
N ALA A 345 -14.98 24.66 0.13
CA ALA A 345 -16.39 25.05 0.18
C ALA A 345 -17.31 23.89 0.63
N GLY A 346 -16.73 22.74 0.99
CA GLY A 346 -17.47 21.55 1.42
C GLY A 346 -18.16 20.80 0.28
N GLN A 347 -17.73 21.03 -0.98
CA GLN A 347 -18.28 20.31 -2.12
C GLN A 347 -17.48 19.01 -2.35
N PRO A 348 -18.15 17.88 -2.64
CA PRO A 348 -17.46 16.62 -2.91
C PRO A 348 -16.78 16.68 -4.30
N VAL A 349 -15.44 16.74 -4.31
CA VAL A 349 -14.64 16.85 -5.52
C VAL A 349 -13.98 15.53 -5.93
N GLY A 350 -13.93 14.53 -5.04
CA GLY A 350 -13.31 13.24 -5.33
C GLY A 350 -13.69 12.18 -4.33
N ARG A 351 -13.20 10.96 -4.57
CA ARG A 351 -13.33 9.80 -3.70
C ARG A 351 -12.11 8.91 -3.84
N GLY A 352 -11.69 8.28 -2.75
CA GLY A 352 -10.55 7.38 -2.73
C GLY A 352 -10.41 6.72 -1.37
N TYR A 353 -9.18 6.48 -0.98
CA TYR A 353 -8.87 5.83 0.28
C TYR A 353 -7.97 6.68 1.17
N LEU A 354 -8.23 6.59 2.46
CA LEU A 354 -7.37 7.05 3.54
C LEU A 354 -6.81 5.81 4.22
N GLU A 355 -5.50 5.77 4.43
CA GLU A 355 -4.80 4.72 5.17
C GLU A 355 -4.06 5.32 6.38
N MET A 356 -4.15 4.65 7.51
CA MET A 356 -3.52 5.05 8.76
C MET A 356 -2.88 3.87 9.46
N THR A 357 -1.56 3.88 9.57
CA THR A 357 -0.80 2.83 10.22
C THR A 357 -0.15 3.32 11.53
N GLY A 358 0.22 2.41 12.42
CA GLY A 358 0.97 2.75 13.62
C GLY A 358 0.15 3.42 14.74
N TYR A 359 -1.17 3.34 14.71
CA TYR A 359 -2.05 3.87 15.77
C TYR A 359 -2.32 2.84 16.86
N ALA A 360 -2.54 1.60 16.51
CA ALA A 360 -2.73 0.51 17.48
C ALA A 360 -1.38 0.05 18.07
N LYS A 361 -0.37 -0.09 17.21
CA LYS A 361 1.00 -0.45 17.56
C LYS A 361 1.96 0.17 16.54
N PRO A 362 3.21 0.49 16.92
CA PRO A 362 4.23 0.93 15.96
C PRO A 362 4.37 -0.06 14.81
N LEU A 363 4.37 0.45 13.58
CA LEU A 363 4.58 -0.37 12.40
C LEU A 363 6.05 -0.78 12.32
N ARG A 364 6.30 -2.05 11.97
CA ARG A 364 7.64 -2.60 11.73
C ARG A 364 7.63 -3.33 10.39
N LEU A 365 8.53 -2.95 9.47
CA LEU A 365 8.67 -3.53 8.13
C LEU A 365 9.98 -4.30 8.00
#